data_38789d3de390f24116339ffd3c8c52de
#
_entry.id   38789d3de390f24116339ffd3c8c52de
#
_cell.length_a   1.000
_cell.length_b   1.000
_cell.length_c   1.000
_cell.angle_alpha   90.00
_cell.angle_beta   90.00
_cell.angle_gamma   90.00
#
_symmetry.space_group_name_H-M   'P 1'
#
loop_
_entity.id
_entity.type
_entity.pdbx_description
1 polymer ?
#
loop_
_entity_poly.entity_id
_entity_poly.type
_entity_poly.pdbx_seq_one_letter_code
_entity_poly.pdbx_strand_id
1 'polypeptide(L)'
;MNYFRPLKAAMNSLGRAVKYGLLASSGLLLAGCSNFEPLQTVDYVDLDRFMGDWYVIANIPTAIETEAYNAVEAYRMNDDGSIATTFSFNKGSFGGKKKVYEPRGFVRNSLTNAEWAMQFIWPIKADYRIIYLDQDYQLTVIGRNKRDYVWVMARNPSISDMQYNAMVELIAHAGYDISKLRKVPQQW
;
A
#
# COMPACT_ATOMS: atom_id res chain seq x y z
N MET A 1 48.81 65.65 52.82
CA MET A 1 49.50 65.05 53.96
C MET A 1 49.54 63.54 53.79
N ASN A 2 50.75 63.12 53.57
CA ASN A 2 51.43 61.89 53.97
C ASN A 2 50.83 60.55 53.56
N TYR A 3 51.49 59.88 52.70
CA TYR A 3 52.54 58.81 52.86
C TYR A 3 51.89 57.46 53.20
N PHE A 4 52.17 56.31 52.66
CA PHE A 4 53.38 55.67 52.09
C PHE A 4 52.97 54.40 51.34
N ARG A 5 53.65 54.11 50.25
CA ARG A 5 53.93 52.76 49.73
C ARG A 5 54.89 52.06 50.72
N PRO A 6 55.25 50.80 50.66
CA PRO A 6 55.30 49.90 49.47
C PRO A 6 55.12 48.37 49.77
N LEU A 7 55.39 47.65 48.74
CA LEU A 7 56.16 46.41 48.49
C LEU A 7 55.46 45.03 48.61
N LYS A 8 55.48 44.41 47.50
CA LYS A 8 56.03 43.09 47.10
C LYS A 8 55.74 41.84 47.94
N ALA A 9 55.23 40.83 47.30
CA ALA A 9 55.85 39.56 47.01
C ALA A 9 54.78 38.67 46.31
N ALA A 10 54.99 38.31 45.20
CA ALA A 10 55.42 37.13 44.48
C ALA A 10 55.03 35.79 45.14
N MET A 11 54.44 35.01 44.34
CA MET A 11 54.70 33.55 44.08
C MET A 11 53.45 32.67 44.10
N ASN A 12 53.28 32.15 42.92
CA ASN A 12 52.97 30.76 42.57
C ASN A 12 51.87 30.00 43.29
N SER A 13 50.85 29.62 42.57
CA SER A 13 50.74 28.19 42.24
C SER A 13 49.57 27.87 41.36
N LEU A 14 49.89 27.18 40.32
CA LEU A 14 49.19 26.08 39.66
C LEU A 14 47.63 26.17 39.53
N GLY A 15 47.33 26.38 38.39
CA GLY A 15 46.49 25.68 37.45
C GLY A 15 45.53 24.59 37.92
N ARG A 16 44.30 24.83 37.64
CA ARG A 16 43.41 23.75 37.23
C ARG A 16 42.47 24.30 36.15
N ALA A 17 42.88 24.07 34.91
CA ALA A 17 41.98 24.21 33.77
C ALA A 17 40.93 23.11 33.85
N VAL A 18 39.72 23.50 34.20
CA VAL A 18 38.53 22.64 34.04
C VAL A 18 38.19 22.64 32.55
N LYS A 19 38.60 21.60 31.85
CA LYS A 19 38.14 21.31 30.49
C LYS A 19 36.69 20.88 30.57
N TYR A 20 35.79 21.76 30.17
CA TYR A 20 34.43 21.41 29.82
C TYR A 20 34.47 20.63 28.51
N GLY A 21 34.46 19.30 28.62
CA GLY A 21 34.22 18.42 27.48
C GLY A 21 32.78 18.61 27.01
N LEU A 22 32.60 19.25 25.86
CA LEU A 22 31.35 19.13 25.12
C LEU A 22 31.21 17.68 24.64
N LEU A 23 30.41 16.92 25.32
CA LEU A 23 29.89 15.66 24.80
C LEU A 23 28.88 16.01 23.69
N ALA A 24 29.34 16.10 22.46
CA ALA A 24 28.50 16.12 21.29
C ALA A 24 27.82 14.74 21.21
N SER A 25 26.61 14.67 21.76
CA SER A 25 25.70 13.56 21.62
C SER A 25 25.26 13.51 20.13
N SER A 26 26.01 12.79 19.31
CA SER A 26 25.59 12.46 17.94
C SER A 26 24.39 11.52 18.04
N GLY A 27 23.19 12.10 18.09
CA GLY A 27 21.95 11.38 17.90
C GLY A 27 21.95 10.77 16.49
N LEU A 28 22.26 9.47 16.40
CA LEU A 28 22.03 8.68 15.21
C LEU A 28 20.51 8.67 14.97
N LEU A 29 20.04 9.53 14.08
CA LEU A 29 18.70 9.40 13.49
C LEU A 29 18.75 8.12 12.65
N LEU A 30 18.35 7.00 13.27
CA LEU A 30 17.97 5.80 12.54
C LEU A 30 16.74 6.19 11.72
N ALA A 31 16.96 6.66 10.50
CA ALA A 31 15.92 6.68 9.48
C ALA A 31 15.52 5.22 9.28
N GLY A 32 14.47 4.80 9.97
CA GLY A 32 13.84 3.51 9.77
C GLY A 32 13.31 3.49 8.34
N CYS A 33 14.11 2.99 7.39
CA CYS A 33 13.58 2.48 6.15
C CYS A 33 12.63 1.36 6.57
N SER A 34 11.34 1.61 6.52
CA SER A 34 10.33 0.57 6.62
C SER A 34 10.44 -0.28 5.35
N ASN A 35 11.40 -1.18 5.33
CA ASN A 35 11.48 -2.26 4.35
C ASN A 35 10.33 -3.22 4.71
N PHE A 36 9.14 -2.93 4.19
CA PHE A 36 8.08 -3.92 4.23
C PHE A 36 8.58 -5.16 3.47
N GLU A 37 8.52 -6.32 4.13
CA GLU A 37 8.68 -7.59 3.43
C GLU A 37 7.76 -7.60 2.21
N PRO A 38 8.25 -8.04 1.03
CA PRO A 38 7.41 -8.14 -0.15
C PRO A 38 6.16 -8.97 0.15
N LEU A 39 4.99 -8.50 -0.32
CA LEU A 39 3.77 -9.28 -0.22
C LEU A 39 3.95 -10.62 -0.93
N GLN A 40 3.67 -11.71 -0.23
CA GLN A 40 3.58 -13.02 -0.84
C GLN A 40 2.42 -13.02 -1.84
N THR A 41 2.68 -13.49 -3.04
CA THR A 41 1.67 -13.71 -4.08
C THR A 41 1.27 -15.18 -4.14
N VAL A 42 0.19 -15.48 -4.85
CA VAL A 42 -0.10 -16.86 -5.23
C VAL A 42 1.01 -17.43 -6.12
N ASP A 43 1.17 -18.74 -6.12
CA ASP A 43 2.25 -19.42 -6.86
C ASP A 43 2.13 -19.24 -8.37
N TYR A 44 0.90 -19.25 -8.90
CA TYR A 44 0.65 -19.10 -10.33
C TYR A 44 -0.76 -18.58 -10.60
N VAL A 45 -0.89 -17.79 -11.67
CA VAL A 45 -2.16 -17.31 -12.22
C VAL A 45 -2.26 -17.69 -13.70
N ASP A 46 -3.26 -18.48 -14.02
CA ASP A 46 -3.70 -18.68 -15.40
C ASP A 46 -4.42 -17.40 -15.86
N LEU A 47 -3.77 -16.65 -16.74
CA LEU A 47 -4.28 -15.36 -17.19
C LEU A 47 -5.61 -15.47 -17.92
N ASP A 48 -5.81 -16.51 -18.73
CA ASP A 48 -7.05 -16.69 -19.50
C ASP A 48 -8.24 -16.90 -18.56
N ARG A 49 -8.05 -17.69 -17.49
CA ARG A 49 -9.06 -17.89 -16.47
C ARG A 49 -9.30 -16.66 -15.60
N PHE A 50 -8.26 -15.81 -15.42
CA PHE A 50 -8.37 -14.60 -14.62
C PHE A 50 -9.09 -13.47 -15.36
N MET A 51 -9.11 -13.46 -16.68
CA MET A 51 -9.81 -12.44 -17.48
C MET A 51 -11.31 -12.45 -17.23
N GLY A 52 -11.98 -11.38 -17.66
CA GLY A 52 -13.42 -11.12 -17.46
C GLY A 52 -13.70 -10.24 -16.26
N ASP A 53 -14.95 -10.23 -15.80
CA ASP A 53 -15.47 -9.32 -14.80
C ASP A 53 -15.23 -9.83 -13.37
N TRP A 54 -14.85 -8.91 -12.48
CA TRP A 54 -14.69 -9.11 -11.06
C TRP A 54 -15.45 -8.01 -10.30
N TYR A 55 -16.41 -8.39 -9.48
CA TYR A 55 -17.12 -7.47 -8.59
C TYR A 55 -16.26 -7.14 -7.39
N VAL A 56 -16.07 -5.85 -7.08
CA VAL A 56 -15.34 -5.43 -5.89
C VAL A 56 -16.25 -5.56 -4.68
N ILE A 57 -15.96 -6.52 -3.81
CA ILE A 57 -16.75 -6.84 -2.61
C ILE A 57 -16.37 -5.93 -1.44
N ALA A 58 -15.07 -5.68 -1.29
CA ALA A 58 -14.53 -4.79 -0.27
C ALA A 58 -13.18 -4.23 -0.71
N ASN A 59 -12.83 -3.06 -0.20
CA ASN A 59 -11.52 -2.47 -0.47
C ASN A 59 -11.02 -1.58 0.69
N ILE A 60 -9.71 -1.35 0.74
CA ILE A 60 -9.15 -0.13 1.31
C ILE A 60 -9.07 0.85 0.14
N PRO A 61 -9.97 1.85 0.06
CA PRO A 61 -10.20 2.59 -1.17
C PRO A 61 -9.08 3.57 -1.49
N THR A 62 -8.77 3.73 -2.76
CA THR A 62 -8.03 4.88 -3.27
C THR A 62 -8.91 6.15 -3.21
N ALA A 63 -8.33 7.32 -3.44
CA ALA A 63 -9.07 8.59 -3.39
C ALA A 63 -10.23 8.66 -4.40
N ILE A 64 -10.17 7.92 -5.52
CA ILE A 64 -11.21 7.92 -6.55
C ILE A 64 -12.38 6.99 -6.25
N GLU A 65 -12.23 6.03 -5.31
CA GLU A 65 -13.18 4.95 -5.01
C GLU A 65 -13.94 5.12 -3.69
N THR A 66 -13.70 6.20 -2.94
CA THR A 66 -14.23 6.37 -1.58
C THR A 66 -15.75 6.28 -1.48
N GLU A 67 -16.46 6.51 -2.57
CA GLU A 67 -17.92 6.48 -2.67
C GLU A 67 -18.38 5.54 -3.80
N ALA A 68 -17.70 4.42 -4.01
CA ALA A 68 -18.03 3.48 -5.07
C ALA A 68 -19.19 2.57 -4.68
N TYR A 69 -20.16 2.42 -5.59
CA TYR A 69 -21.28 1.48 -5.58
C TYR A 69 -21.25 0.69 -6.87
N ASN A 70 -21.63 -0.59 -6.85
CA ASN A 70 -21.59 -1.49 -8.01
C ASN A 70 -20.27 -1.43 -8.75
N ALA A 71 -19.15 -1.50 -7.98
CA ALA A 71 -17.82 -1.45 -8.56
C ALA A 71 -17.45 -2.79 -9.19
N VAL A 72 -16.94 -2.71 -10.43
CA VAL A 72 -16.48 -3.87 -11.23
C VAL A 72 -15.15 -3.53 -11.87
N GLU A 73 -14.24 -4.48 -11.83
CA GLU A 73 -13.03 -4.51 -12.65
C GLU A 73 -13.15 -5.60 -13.73
N ALA A 74 -13.03 -5.20 -14.98
CA ALA A 74 -13.02 -6.11 -16.13
C ALA A 74 -11.63 -6.17 -16.75
N TYR A 75 -11.12 -7.38 -16.99
CA TYR A 75 -9.80 -7.61 -17.59
C TYR A 75 -9.91 -8.34 -18.92
N ARG A 76 -9.07 -7.95 -19.86
CA ARG A 76 -8.96 -8.60 -21.17
C ARG A 76 -7.51 -8.56 -21.67
N MET A 77 -7.02 -9.68 -22.19
CA MET A 77 -5.72 -9.71 -22.85
C MET A 77 -5.75 -8.90 -24.15
N ASN A 78 -4.72 -8.11 -24.39
CA ASN A 78 -4.44 -7.46 -25.67
C ASN A 78 -3.45 -8.31 -26.47
N ASP A 79 -3.43 -8.11 -27.78
CA ASP A 79 -2.52 -8.82 -28.70
C ASP A 79 -1.02 -8.58 -28.39
N ASP A 80 -0.70 -7.47 -27.72
CA ASP A 80 0.67 -7.15 -27.32
C ASP A 80 1.07 -7.72 -25.94
N GLY A 81 0.22 -8.58 -25.36
CA GLY A 81 0.46 -9.23 -24.07
C GLY A 81 0.20 -8.32 -22.85
N SER A 82 -0.25 -7.10 -23.04
CA SER A 82 -0.73 -6.26 -21.94
C SER A 82 -2.19 -6.58 -21.60
N ILE A 83 -2.68 -6.10 -20.47
CA ILE A 83 -4.04 -6.33 -19.98
C ILE A 83 -4.83 -5.04 -20.06
N ALA A 84 -5.83 -4.99 -20.95
CA ALA A 84 -6.83 -3.95 -20.94
C ALA A 84 -7.68 -4.13 -19.68
N THR A 85 -7.80 -3.08 -18.89
CA THR A 85 -8.60 -3.08 -17.67
C THR A 85 -9.67 -2.00 -17.77
N THR A 86 -10.90 -2.32 -17.37
CA THR A 86 -11.98 -1.34 -17.22
C THR A 86 -12.46 -1.38 -15.79
N PHE A 87 -12.18 -0.34 -15.03
CA PHE A 87 -12.72 -0.14 -13.69
C PHE A 87 -13.93 0.79 -13.75
N SER A 88 -15.08 0.32 -13.33
CA SER A 88 -16.32 1.09 -13.36
C SER A 88 -17.10 1.01 -12.06
N PHE A 89 -17.76 2.10 -11.67
CA PHE A 89 -18.64 2.15 -10.50
C PHE A 89 -19.64 3.31 -10.60
N ASN A 90 -20.69 3.28 -9.79
CA ASN A 90 -21.62 4.40 -9.60
C ASN A 90 -21.16 5.22 -8.39
N LYS A 91 -21.04 6.54 -8.55
CA LYS A 91 -20.52 7.42 -7.48
C LYS A 91 -21.63 7.82 -6.50
N GLY A 92 -21.43 7.54 -5.21
CA GLY A 92 -22.24 8.04 -4.10
C GLY A 92 -23.55 7.27 -3.84
N SER A 93 -24.07 6.52 -4.82
CA SER A 93 -25.26 5.68 -4.66
C SER A 93 -25.41 4.71 -5.83
N PHE A 94 -26.34 3.75 -5.74
CA PHE A 94 -26.64 2.81 -6.84
C PHE A 94 -27.13 3.52 -8.10
N GLY A 95 -27.86 4.62 -7.98
CA GLY A 95 -28.30 5.48 -9.10
C GLY A 95 -27.32 6.63 -9.42
N GLY A 96 -26.14 6.64 -8.79
CA GLY A 96 -25.15 7.69 -8.97
C GLY A 96 -24.54 7.71 -10.37
N LYS A 97 -23.85 8.80 -10.68
CA LYS A 97 -23.18 8.94 -11.98
C LYS A 97 -22.12 7.84 -12.16
N LYS A 98 -22.22 7.07 -13.23
CA LYS A 98 -21.25 6.05 -13.59
C LYS A 98 -19.89 6.70 -13.88
N LYS A 99 -18.85 6.18 -13.25
CA LYS A 99 -17.43 6.48 -13.49
C LYS A 99 -16.79 5.29 -14.18
N VAL A 100 -15.91 5.57 -15.13
CA VAL A 100 -15.17 4.57 -15.86
C VAL A 100 -13.71 5.02 -15.96
N TYR A 101 -12.80 4.10 -15.67
CA TYR A 101 -11.36 4.27 -15.83
C TYR A 101 -10.83 3.08 -16.63
N GLU A 102 -9.87 3.33 -17.50
CA GLU A 102 -9.32 2.33 -18.41
C GLU A 102 -7.80 2.23 -18.24
N PRO A 103 -7.32 1.75 -17.07
CA PRO A 103 -5.89 1.53 -16.87
C PRO A 103 -5.40 0.36 -17.72
N ARG A 104 -4.08 0.30 -17.91
CA ARG A 104 -3.43 -0.80 -18.61
C ARG A 104 -2.56 -1.59 -17.65
N GLY A 105 -2.74 -2.89 -17.61
CA GLY A 105 -1.95 -3.83 -16.83
C GLY A 105 -0.77 -4.40 -17.63
N PHE A 106 0.36 -4.63 -16.94
CA PHE A 106 1.55 -5.26 -17.50
C PHE A 106 2.03 -6.32 -16.51
N VAL A 107 2.06 -7.58 -16.94
CA VAL A 107 2.63 -8.66 -16.13
C VAL A 107 4.13 -8.38 -15.93
N ARG A 108 4.60 -8.39 -14.70
CA ARG A 108 5.99 -8.17 -14.33
C ARG A 108 6.76 -9.45 -14.07
N ASN A 109 6.07 -10.46 -13.58
CA ASN A 109 6.64 -11.77 -13.29
C ASN A 109 5.89 -12.83 -14.10
N SER A 110 6.45 -13.23 -15.24
CA SER A 110 5.86 -14.21 -16.13
C SER A 110 5.97 -15.66 -15.64
N LEU A 111 6.72 -15.91 -14.56
CA LEU A 111 6.79 -17.24 -13.94
C LEU A 111 5.55 -17.53 -13.12
N THR A 112 5.04 -16.53 -12.42
CA THR A 112 3.86 -16.65 -11.56
C THR A 112 2.61 -15.99 -12.14
N ASN A 113 2.77 -15.00 -13.04
CA ASN A 113 1.72 -14.10 -13.52
C ASN A 113 0.96 -13.35 -12.43
N ALA A 114 1.45 -13.37 -11.17
CA ALA A 114 0.76 -12.81 -10.03
C ALA A 114 1.18 -11.37 -9.66
N GLU A 115 2.20 -10.85 -10.35
CA GLU A 115 2.72 -9.51 -10.13
C GLU A 115 2.55 -8.67 -11.38
N TRP A 116 1.77 -7.59 -11.27
CA TRP A 116 1.50 -6.69 -12.39
C TRP A 116 1.90 -5.25 -12.04
N ALA A 117 1.95 -4.42 -13.09
CA ALA A 117 2.04 -2.97 -13.00
C ALA A 117 0.81 -2.35 -13.65
N MET A 118 -0.02 -1.66 -12.88
CA MET A 118 -1.20 -0.97 -13.39
C MET A 118 -0.90 0.48 -13.71
N GLN A 119 -1.18 0.90 -14.94
CA GLN A 119 -0.92 2.24 -15.43
C GLN A 119 -2.24 2.99 -15.68
N PHE A 120 -2.57 3.89 -14.75
CA PHE A 120 -3.72 4.81 -14.89
C PHE A 120 -3.33 6.07 -15.67
N ILE A 121 -2.10 6.56 -15.45
CA ILE A 121 -1.57 7.78 -16.09
C ILE A 121 -0.13 7.51 -16.49
N TRP A 122 0.20 7.71 -17.76
CA TRP A 122 1.57 7.59 -18.23
C TRP A 122 2.47 8.67 -17.59
N PRO A 123 3.71 8.36 -17.15
CA PRO A 123 4.39 7.05 -17.18
C PRO A 123 4.26 6.24 -15.88
N ILE A 124 3.37 6.61 -14.96
CA ILE A 124 3.29 6.06 -13.60
C ILE A 124 2.66 4.66 -13.63
N LYS A 125 3.37 3.69 -13.08
CA LYS A 125 2.91 2.31 -12.94
C LYS A 125 2.78 1.95 -11.46
N ALA A 126 1.58 1.63 -11.01
CA ALA A 126 1.29 1.20 -9.65
C ALA A 126 1.51 -0.30 -9.47
N ASP A 127 1.97 -0.70 -8.30
CA ASP A 127 2.11 -2.10 -7.90
C ASP A 127 0.74 -2.77 -7.77
N TYR A 128 0.61 -4.01 -8.24
CA TYR A 128 -0.61 -4.80 -8.23
C TYR A 128 -0.21 -6.26 -8.04
N ARG A 129 -0.65 -6.90 -6.96
CA ARG A 129 -0.24 -8.23 -6.57
C ARG A 129 -1.44 -9.08 -6.25
N ILE A 130 -1.56 -10.23 -6.91
CA ILE A 130 -2.58 -11.23 -6.62
C ILE A 130 -2.07 -12.04 -5.41
N ILE A 131 -2.58 -11.72 -4.21
CA ILE A 131 -2.14 -12.33 -2.95
C ILE A 131 -3.00 -13.49 -2.50
N TYR A 132 -4.18 -13.62 -3.09
CA TYR A 132 -5.07 -14.76 -2.94
C TYR A 132 -5.85 -14.97 -4.23
N LEU A 133 -6.06 -16.21 -4.57
CA LEU A 133 -6.92 -16.65 -5.66
C LEU A 133 -7.38 -18.07 -5.33
N ASP A 134 -8.68 -18.30 -5.31
CA ASP A 134 -9.19 -19.64 -5.11
C ASP A 134 -9.02 -20.52 -6.37
N GLN A 135 -9.08 -21.85 -6.18
CA GLN A 135 -8.83 -22.81 -7.26
C GLN A 135 -9.81 -22.69 -8.42
N ASP A 136 -11.04 -22.26 -8.13
CA ASP A 136 -12.09 -22.12 -9.13
C ASP A 136 -12.11 -20.74 -9.79
N TYR A 137 -11.22 -19.83 -9.40
CA TYR A 137 -11.15 -18.43 -9.88
C TYR A 137 -12.45 -17.65 -9.63
N GLN A 138 -13.07 -17.87 -8.47
CA GLN A 138 -14.31 -17.19 -8.06
C GLN A 138 -14.07 -16.07 -7.07
N LEU A 139 -12.96 -16.11 -6.30
CA LEU A 139 -12.62 -15.15 -5.26
C LEU A 139 -11.13 -14.83 -5.30
N THR A 140 -10.79 -13.55 -5.25
CA THR A 140 -9.40 -13.08 -5.27
C THR A 140 -9.18 -11.90 -4.33
N VAL A 141 -7.95 -11.73 -3.88
CA VAL A 141 -7.50 -10.54 -3.17
C VAL A 141 -6.29 -9.94 -3.87
N ILE A 142 -6.42 -8.67 -4.18
CA ILE A 142 -5.37 -7.88 -4.80
C ILE A 142 -4.77 -6.96 -3.76
N GLY A 143 -3.45 -6.96 -3.65
CA GLY A 143 -2.72 -6.12 -2.72
C GLY A 143 -1.61 -5.31 -3.38
N ARG A 144 -0.92 -4.53 -2.55
CA ARG A 144 0.26 -3.74 -2.92
C ARG A 144 1.32 -3.86 -1.82
N ASN A 145 2.60 -3.86 -2.19
CA ASN A 145 3.71 -3.95 -1.23
C ASN A 145 3.65 -2.86 -0.13
N LYS A 146 3.12 -1.68 -0.44
CA LYS A 146 2.96 -0.59 0.53
C LYS A 146 1.87 -0.81 1.56
N ARG A 147 0.99 -1.83 1.39
CA ARG A 147 -0.20 -2.09 2.22
C ARG A 147 -1.13 -0.88 2.35
N ASP A 148 -1.10 0.02 1.37
CA ASP A 148 -1.93 1.22 1.33
C ASP A 148 -3.33 0.95 0.76
N TYR A 149 -3.45 0.05 -0.23
CA TYR A 149 -4.69 -0.33 -0.89
C TYR A 149 -4.78 -1.84 -1.03
N VAL A 150 -6.00 -2.36 -0.94
CA VAL A 150 -6.34 -3.79 -1.12
C VAL A 150 -7.75 -3.89 -1.67
N TRP A 151 -8.00 -4.91 -2.48
CA TRP A 151 -9.33 -5.20 -3.06
C TRP A 151 -9.64 -6.67 -2.86
N VAL A 152 -10.82 -6.96 -2.31
CA VAL A 152 -11.46 -8.28 -2.33
C VAL A 152 -12.42 -8.29 -3.48
N MET A 153 -12.24 -9.20 -4.42
CA MET A 153 -13.07 -9.26 -5.63
C MET A 153 -13.60 -10.67 -5.84
N ALA A 154 -14.79 -10.78 -6.40
CA ALA A 154 -15.43 -12.06 -6.69
C ALA A 154 -16.11 -12.04 -8.06
N ARG A 155 -16.35 -13.25 -8.63
CA ARG A 155 -17.14 -13.41 -9.86
C ARG A 155 -18.62 -13.16 -9.66
N ASN A 156 -19.09 -13.25 -8.42
CA ASN A 156 -20.45 -12.89 -8.04
C ASN A 156 -20.47 -11.58 -7.25
N PRO A 157 -21.54 -10.77 -7.35
CA PRO A 157 -21.65 -9.49 -6.65
C PRO A 157 -21.81 -9.64 -5.14
N SER A 158 -21.93 -10.87 -4.64
CA SER A 158 -22.01 -11.19 -3.21
C SER A 158 -21.21 -12.45 -2.91
N ILE A 159 -20.66 -12.50 -1.69
CA ILE A 159 -20.01 -13.69 -1.11
C ILE A 159 -20.62 -13.95 0.27
N SER A 160 -20.43 -15.17 0.81
CA SER A 160 -20.90 -15.50 2.16
C SER A 160 -20.10 -14.73 3.23
N ASP A 161 -20.70 -14.55 4.40
CA ASP A 161 -20.00 -13.93 5.54
C ASP A 161 -18.78 -14.75 5.96
N MET A 162 -18.81 -16.07 5.82
CA MET A 162 -17.65 -16.92 6.07
C MET A 162 -16.49 -16.58 5.12
N GLN A 163 -16.75 -16.48 3.82
CA GLN A 163 -15.76 -16.10 2.84
C GLN A 163 -15.23 -14.68 3.10
N TYR A 164 -16.13 -13.74 3.39
CA TYR A 164 -15.74 -12.38 3.70
C TYR A 164 -14.80 -12.32 4.91
N ASN A 165 -15.15 -12.99 6.02
CA ASN A 165 -14.34 -13.00 7.24
C ASN A 165 -12.97 -13.65 7.00
N ALA A 166 -12.91 -14.74 6.23
CA ALA A 166 -11.64 -15.36 5.84
C ALA A 166 -10.74 -14.39 5.05
N MET A 167 -11.31 -13.57 4.15
CA MET A 167 -10.53 -12.56 3.43
C MET A 167 -10.07 -11.42 4.35
N VAL A 168 -10.89 -11.02 5.32
CA VAL A 168 -10.47 -10.02 6.34
C VAL A 168 -9.28 -10.53 7.15
N GLU A 169 -9.31 -11.79 7.59
CA GLU A 169 -8.20 -12.41 8.33
C GLU A 169 -6.94 -12.50 7.46
N LEU A 170 -7.06 -12.92 6.21
CA LEU A 170 -5.95 -12.98 5.27
C LEU A 170 -5.30 -11.60 5.08
N ILE A 171 -6.11 -10.55 4.88
CA ILE A 171 -5.65 -9.17 4.70
C ILE A 171 -4.95 -8.66 5.97
N ALA A 172 -5.48 -8.99 7.17
CA ALA A 172 -4.84 -8.66 8.44
C ALA A 172 -3.47 -9.33 8.57
N HIS A 173 -3.37 -10.64 8.27
CA HIS A 173 -2.10 -11.37 8.28
C HIS A 173 -1.09 -10.85 7.25
N ALA A 174 -1.57 -10.32 6.12
CA ALA A 174 -0.72 -9.68 5.12
C ALA A 174 -0.19 -8.30 5.57
N GLY A 175 -0.59 -7.82 6.77
CA GLY A 175 -0.08 -6.59 7.39
C GLY A 175 -0.85 -5.32 7.02
N TYR A 176 -2.10 -5.44 6.56
CA TYR A 176 -2.97 -4.30 6.30
C TYR A 176 -3.70 -3.83 7.58
N ASP A 177 -3.99 -2.54 7.63
CA ASP A 177 -4.87 -1.93 8.63
C ASP A 177 -6.34 -2.19 8.25
N ILE A 178 -6.91 -3.27 8.78
CA ILE A 178 -8.29 -3.70 8.49
C ILE A 178 -9.35 -2.69 8.95
N SER A 179 -9.02 -1.75 9.84
CA SER A 179 -9.96 -0.70 10.24
C SER A 179 -10.35 0.22 9.09
N LYS A 180 -9.54 0.23 8.02
CA LYS A 180 -9.77 0.98 6.79
C LYS A 180 -10.53 0.20 5.73
N LEU A 181 -10.69 -1.12 5.92
CA LEU A 181 -11.40 -1.96 4.96
C LEU A 181 -12.90 -1.65 4.97
N ARG A 182 -13.48 -1.46 3.79
CA ARG A 182 -14.90 -1.12 3.64
C ARG A 182 -15.56 -2.06 2.65
N LYS A 183 -16.77 -2.52 2.96
CA LYS A 183 -17.61 -3.21 1.97
C LYS A 183 -18.02 -2.24 0.88
N VAL A 184 -17.99 -2.68 -0.37
CA VAL A 184 -18.51 -1.95 -1.53
C VAL A 184 -19.93 -2.44 -1.76
N PRO A 185 -20.94 -1.53 -1.68
CA PRO A 185 -22.32 -1.92 -1.89
C PRO A 185 -22.56 -2.42 -3.33
N GLN A 186 -23.21 -3.59 -3.44
CA GLN A 186 -23.52 -4.23 -4.71
C GLN A 186 -25.04 -4.49 -4.79
N GLN A 187 -25.67 -4.07 -5.89
CA GLN A 187 -27.08 -4.29 -6.20
C GLN A 187 -27.25 -4.40 -7.71
N TRP A 188 -27.61 -5.60 -8.18
CA TRP A 188 -27.71 -5.98 -9.59
C TRP A 188 -29.05 -6.62 -9.89
#